data_545737b1f57be777e2f9c168c975552a
#
_entry.id   545737b1f57be777e2f9c168c975552a
#
_cell.length_a   1.000
_cell.length_b   1.000
_cell.length_c   1.000
_cell.angle_alpha   90.00
_cell.angle_beta   90.00
_cell.angle_gamma   90.00
#
_symmetry.space_group_name_H-M   'P 1'
#
loop_
_entity.id
_entity.type
_entity.pdbx_description
1 polymer ?
#
loop_
_entity_poly.entity_id
_entity_poly.type
_entity_poly.pdbx_seq_one_letter_code
_entity_poly.pdbx_strand_id
1 'polypeptide(L)'
;MKTFALAAVAAATFALASPALAEDCQDGEMVIKFSHVVAASGHPKGDAATMLAERVNKEMDGKACMQVFPNSQLFDDDKVMEALLLGDVQLAAPSLSKFEAYTLKYRLFDLPFLFNDLSSVDRFAASEPGKNLLNAMTDVGFIGLGYWSSGMKQFSANKPLLVPSDAEGLKFRIQTSDVAEAMIAAMGANAQKLAFKEVYGALQTGVVDGQENTWSNIYTQKFFEVQDGITETNHQVLAYLLVTSDEWLGGLDDDVREQFLKIVDEVTIEANAQVAAKEAANRQKILDAGSTIRVLTPEQRKAWVDAMKPVWGEFRDDIGQDLIDAAQSSNNAG
;
A
#
# COMPACT_ATOMS: atom_id res chain seq x y z
N MET A 1 -64.01 25.44 -23.73
CA MET A 1 -62.61 25.90 -23.77
C MET A 1 -61.84 25.00 -22.83
N LYS A 2 -61.08 24.07 -23.38
CA LYS A 2 -60.26 23.12 -22.59
C LYS A 2 -58.80 23.57 -22.73
N THR A 3 -58.22 24.06 -21.64
CA THR A 3 -56.82 24.48 -21.54
C THR A 3 -55.92 23.24 -21.32
N PHE A 4 -55.06 22.95 -22.27
CA PHE A 4 -53.99 21.95 -22.13
C PHE A 4 -52.80 22.61 -21.45
N ALA A 5 -52.42 22.05 -20.30
CA ALA A 5 -51.17 22.40 -19.63
C ALA A 5 -50.03 21.51 -20.20
N LEU A 6 -49.03 22.15 -20.82
CA LEU A 6 -47.77 21.48 -21.20
C LEU A 6 -46.92 21.32 -19.95
N ALA A 7 -46.63 20.07 -19.60
CA ALA A 7 -45.58 19.74 -18.60
C ALA A 7 -44.23 19.71 -19.29
N ALA A 8 -43.34 20.62 -18.93
CA ALA A 8 -41.94 20.61 -19.37
C ALA A 8 -41.19 19.55 -18.56
N VAL A 9 -40.75 18.49 -19.22
CA VAL A 9 -39.82 17.49 -18.64
C VAL A 9 -38.39 18.06 -18.72
N ALA A 10 -37.84 18.43 -17.56
CA ALA A 10 -36.43 18.78 -17.45
C ALA A 10 -35.58 17.50 -17.50
N ALA A 11 -34.90 17.29 -18.62
CA ALA A 11 -33.90 16.24 -18.73
C ALA A 11 -32.66 16.63 -17.90
N ALA A 12 -32.49 15.98 -16.74
CA ALA A 12 -31.23 16.07 -15.96
C ALA A 12 -30.17 15.28 -16.73
N THR A 13 -29.25 16.00 -17.37
CA THR A 13 -28.02 15.42 -17.91
C THR A 13 -27.08 15.01 -16.74
N PHE A 14 -27.08 13.73 -16.43
CA PHE A 14 -26.02 13.14 -15.62
C PHE A 14 -24.71 13.25 -16.41
N ALA A 15 -23.84 14.17 -16.02
CA ALA A 15 -22.45 14.14 -16.44
C ALA A 15 -21.82 12.88 -15.82
N LEU A 16 -21.69 11.82 -16.61
CA LEU A 16 -20.83 10.69 -16.28
C LEU A 16 -19.41 11.25 -16.18
N ALA A 17 -18.88 11.32 -14.95
CA ALA A 17 -17.45 11.53 -14.76
C ALA A 17 -16.75 10.37 -15.48
N SER A 18 -16.13 10.67 -16.61
CA SER A 18 -15.27 9.70 -17.29
C SER A 18 -14.20 9.25 -16.29
N PRO A 19 -13.92 7.93 -16.18
CA PRO A 19 -12.72 7.49 -15.47
C PRO A 19 -11.52 8.20 -16.10
N ALA A 20 -10.53 8.54 -15.27
CA ALA A 20 -9.26 9.08 -15.77
C ALA A 20 -8.75 8.12 -16.85
N LEU A 21 -8.83 8.54 -18.10
CA LEU A 21 -8.43 7.75 -19.25
C LEU A 21 -6.91 7.59 -19.16
N ALA A 22 -6.43 6.35 -19.28
CA ALA A 22 -5.08 6.13 -19.73
C ALA A 22 -4.87 7.03 -20.95
N GLU A 23 -3.84 7.87 -20.93
CA GLU A 23 -3.49 8.70 -22.09
C GLU A 23 -3.35 7.78 -23.30
N ASP A 24 -3.91 8.18 -24.46
CA ASP A 24 -3.75 7.42 -25.69
C ASP A 24 -2.27 7.53 -26.12
N CYS A 25 -1.53 6.44 -26.00
CA CYS A 25 -0.15 6.36 -26.48
C CYS A 25 -0.09 6.55 -27.98
N GLN A 26 0.95 7.24 -28.47
CA GLN A 26 1.14 7.47 -29.91
C GLN A 26 1.65 6.20 -30.60
N ASP A 27 1.40 6.08 -31.89
CA ASP A 27 1.91 4.97 -32.68
C ASP A 27 3.45 4.94 -32.66
N GLY A 28 4.01 3.81 -32.25
CA GLY A 28 5.45 3.58 -32.18
C GLY A 28 6.06 3.80 -30.80
N GLU A 29 5.33 4.34 -29.85
CA GLU A 29 5.80 4.43 -28.47
C GLU A 29 5.75 3.05 -27.77
N MET A 30 6.73 2.81 -26.90
CA MET A 30 6.70 1.69 -25.98
C MET A 30 5.65 1.93 -24.90
N VAL A 31 4.64 1.07 -24.81
CA VAL A 31 3.59 1.20 -23.81
C VAL A 31 4.02 0.55 -22.50
N ILE A 32 4.07 1.34 -21.42
CA ILE A 32 4.36 0.90 -20.06
C ILE A 32 3.04 0.82 -19.27
N LYS A 33 2.57 -0.37 -18.99
CA LYS A 33 1.35 -0.58 -18.18
C LYS A 33 1.73 -0.72 -16.71
N PHE A 34 1.15 0.12 -15.88
CA PHE A 34 1.29 0.08 -14.43
C PHE A 34 -0.02 -0.34 -13.76
N SER A 35 -0.06 -1.50 -13.11
CA SER A 35 -1.22 -2.01 -12.40
C SER A 35 -1.06 -1.85 -10.89
N HIS A 36 -2.08 -1.31 -10.20
CA HIS A 36 -2.12 -1.24 -8.74
C HIS A 36 -3.55 -1.34 -8.17
N VAL A 37 -3.65 -1.63 -6.86
CA VAL A 37 -4.93 -1.98 -6.22
C VAL A 37 -5.62 -0.82 -5.49
N VAL A 38 -4.97 0.34 -5.34
CA VAL A 38 -5.50 1.48 -4.57
C VAL A 38 -6.21 2.49 -5.47
N ALA A 39 -6.88 3.47 -4.85
CA ALA A 39 -7.50 4.58 -5.58
C ALA A 39 -6.46 5.37 -6.40
N ALA A 40 -6.86 5.90 -7.54
CA ALA A 40 -5.99 6.67 -8.43
C ALA A 40 -5.48 7.97 -7.80
N SER A 41 -6.25 8.57 -6.88
CA SER A 41 -5.93 9.85 -6.24
C SER A 41 -6.28 9.85 -4.75
N GLY A 42 -5.62 10.73 -4.00
CA GLY A 42 -5.81 10.87 -2.55
C GLY A 42 -5.18 9.74 -1.73
N HIS A 43 -4.48 8.83 -2.38
CA HIS A 43 -3.71 7.75 -1.78
C HIS A 43 -2.22 7.88 -2.19
N PRO A 44 -1.24 7.77 -1.28
CA PRO A 44 0.18 7.96 -1.61
C PRO A 44 0.64 7.19 -2.85
N LYS A 45 0.36 5.89 -2.93
CA LYS A 45 0.72 5.05 -4.09
C LYS A 45 -0.01 5.46 -5.39
N GLY A 46 -1.31 5.79 -5.31
CA GLY A 46 -2.07 6.22 -6.48
C GLY A 46 -1.55 7.53 -7.07
N ASP A 47 -1.30 8.51 -6.18
CA ASP A 47 -0.73 9.79 -6.58
C ASP A 47 0.71 9.63 -7.14
N ALA A 48 1.52 8.74 -6.55
CA ALA A 48 2.86 8.43 -7.04
C ALA A 48 2.83 7.78 -8.43
N ALA A 49 1.90 6.84 -8.66
CA ALA A 49 1.73 6.20 -9.96
C ALA A 49 1.30 7.20 -11.04
N THR A 50 0.38 8.12 -10.70
CA THR A 50 -0.04 9.20 -11.60
C THR A 50 1.13 10.14 -11.91
N MET A 51 1.88 10.57 -10.90
CA MET A 51 3.07 11.42 -11.06
C MET A 51 4.12 10.75 -11.95
N LEU A 52 4.37 9.45 -11.76
CA LEU A 52 5.31 8.69 -12.57
C LEU A 52 4.86 8.65 -14.04
N ALA A 53 3.57 8.39 -14.30
CA ALA A 53 3.03 8.37 -15.64
C ALA A 53 3.12 9.75 -16.32
N GLU A 54 2.73 10.83 -15.63
CA GLU A 54 2.83 12.19 -16.15
C GLU A 54 4.27 12.56 -16.53
N ARG A 55 5.23 12.16 -15.71
CA ARG A 55 6.65 12.43 -15.99
C ARG A 55 7.20 11.59 -17.14
N VAL A 56 6.88 10.29 -17.18
CA VAL A 56 7.28 9.41 -18.29
C VAL A 56 6.69 9.94 -19.59
N ASN A 57 5.39 10.22 -19.65
CA ASN A 57 4.71 10.68 -20.86
C ASN A 57 5.25 12.04 -21.35
N LYS A 58 5.66 12.91 -20.43
CA LYS A 58 6.23 14.23 -20.78
C LYS A 58 7.71 14.16 -21.15
N GLU A 59 8.52 13.41 -20.39
CA GLU A 59 9.99 13.45 -20.50
C GLU A 59 10.52 12.40 -21.46
N MET A 60 9.74 11.34 -21.74
CA MET A 60 10.09 10.30 -22.71
C MET A 60 9.18 10.32 -23.96
N ASP A 61 8.55 11.47 -24.26
CA ASP A 61 7.67 11.70 -25.42
C ASP A 61 8.29 11.15 -26.71
N GLY A 62 7.52 10.38 -27.45
CA GLY A 62 7.94 9.68 -28.67
C GLY A 62 8.82 8.44 -28.44
N LYS A 63 9.19 8.11 -27.19
CA LYS A 63 9.94 6.89 -26.84
C LYS A 63 9.08 5.92 -26.03
N ALA A 64 8.41 6.42 -25.00
CA ALA A 64 7.60 5.61 -24.08
C ALA A 64 6.37 6.38 -23.60
N CYS A 65 5.28 5.66 -23.40
CA CYS A 65 4.03 6.16 -22.86
C CYS A 65 3.56 5.23 -21.74
N MET A 66 3.24 5.80 -20.58
CA MET A 66 2.79 5.03 -19.42
C MET A 66 1.29 5.17 -19.20
N GLN A 67 0.64 4.02 -19.00
CA GLN A 67 -0.77 3.89 -18.68
C GLN A 67 -0.94 3.30 -17.28
N VAL A 68 -1.71 3.98 -16.41
CA VAL A 68 -1.96 3.53 -15.03
C VAL A 68 -3.34 2.88 -14.92
N PHE A 69 -3.39 1.70 -14.30
CA PHE A 69 -4.61 0.90 -14.06
C PHE A 69 -4.82 0.74 -12.55
N PRO A 70 -5.55 1.67 -11.90
CA PRO A 70 -5.82 1.65 -10.47
C PRO A 70 -6.94 0.67 -10.09
N ASN A 71 -7.20 0.53 -8.78
CA ASN A 71 -8.35 -0.20 -8.23
C ASN A 71 -8.45 -1.67 -8.71
N SER A 72 -7.32 -2.33 -8.94
CA SER A 72 -7.27 -3.72 -9.46
C SER A 72 -7.97 -3.89 -10.82
N GLN A 73 -7.94 -2.87 -11.69
CA GLN A 73 -8.59 -2.93 -13.01
C GLN A 73 -8.00 -4.02 -13.91
N LEU A 74 -6.69 -4.25 -13.86
CA LEU A 74 -6.04 -5.34 -14.58
C LEU A 74 -5.78 -6.53 -13.65
N PHE A 75 -4.99 -6.31 -12.60
CA PHE A 75 -4.58 -7.36 -11.68
C PHE A 75 -4.68 -6.89 -10.22
N ASP A 76 -4.96 -7.82 -9.32
CA ASP A 76 -4.74 -7.65 -7.88
C ASP A 76 -3.28 -8.00 -7.51
N ASP A 77 -2.89 -7.70 -6.25
CA ASP A 77 -1.51 -7.91 -5.79
C ASP A 77 -1.09 -9.40 -5.74
N ASP A 78 -2.04 -10.34 -5.79
CA ASP A 78 -1.74 -11.79 -5.79
C ASP A 78 -1.46 -12.33 -7.21
N LYS A 79 -1.92 -11.62 -8.26
CA LYS A 79 -1.78 -12.02 -9.67
C LYS A 79 -0.79 -11.18 -10.46
N VAL A 80 -0.52 -9.96 -10.01
CA VAL A 80 0.31 -9.02 -10.78
C VAL A 80 1.75 -9.48 -10.97
N MET A 81 2.30 -10.28 -10.04
CA MET A 81 3.67 -10.78 -10.15
C MET A 81 3.84 -11.75 -11.33
N GLU A 82 2.87 -12.64 -11.53
CA GLU A 82 2.85 -13.51 -12.72
C GLU A 82 2.72 -12.69 -14.00
N ALA A 83 1.84 -11.67 -14.01
CA ALA A 83 1.63 -10.77 -15.13
C ALA A 83 2.88 -9.95 -15.51
N LEU A 84 3.73 -9.58 -14.54
CA LEU A 84 5.02 -8.96 -14.80
C LEU A 84 5.99 -9.90 -15.55
N LEU A 85 6.09 -11.17 -15.12
CA LEU A 85 6.95 -12.15 -15.77
C LEU A 85 6.47 -12.52 -17.18
N LEU A 86 5.15 -12.47 -17.43
CA LEU A 86 4.56 -12.72 -18.74
C LEU A 86 4.59 -11.47 -19.66
N GLY A 87 4.98 -10.31 -19.14
CA GLY A 87 5.00 -9.05 -19.88
C GLY A 87 3.63 -8.42 -20.14
N ASP A 88 2.57 -8.90 -19.47
CA ASP A 88 1.21 -8.33 -19.57
C ASP A 88 1.14 -6.92 -18.98
N VAL A 89 1.94 -6.66 -17.94
CA VAL A 89 2.21 -5.34 -17.37
C VAL A 89 3.72 -5.17 -17.15
N GLN A 90 4.21 -3.94 -17.15
CA GLN A 90 5.63 -3.62 -17.02
C GLN A 90 5.98 -3.17 -15.60
N LEU A 91 5.01 -2.59 -14.89
CA LEU A 91 5.20 -2.09 -13.52
C LEU A 91 4.05 -2.53 -12.62
N ALA A 92 4.40 -2.79 -11.38
CA ALA A 92 3.47 -2.98 -10.27
C ALA A 92 4.05 -2.39 -8.98
N ALA A 93 3.20 -2.16 -7.99
CA ALA A 93 3.63 -1.76 -6.65
C ALA A 93 2.84 -2.52 -5.57
N PRO A 94 3.02 -3.85 -5.44
CA PRO A 94 2.42 -4.62 -4.37
C PRO A 94 2.98 -4.23 -3.00
N SER A 95 2.20 -4.49 -1.94
CA SER A 95 2.72 -4.44 -0.58
C SER A 95 3.89 -5.41 -0.40
N LEU A 96 4.90 -5.00 0.39
CA LEU A 96 6.05 -5.86 0.68
C LEU A 96 5.66 -7.21 1.28
N SER A 97 4.54 -7.29 1.98
CA SER A 97 3.95 -8.54 2.48
C SER A 97 3.57 -9.55 1.38
N LYS A 98 3.42 -9.11 0.13
CA LYS A 98 2.98 -9.98 -0.99
C LYS A 98 4.11 -10.78 -1.64
N PHE A 99 5.34 -10.56 -1.21
CA PHE A 99 6.50 -11.19 -1.83
C PHE A 99 6.99 -12.45 -1.11
N GLU A 100 6.27 -12.96 -0.10
CA GLU A 100 6.70 -14.15 0.67
C GLU A 100 6.94 -15.40 -0.20
N ALA A 101 6.24 -15.54 -1.33
CA ALA A 101 6.47 -16.64 -2.28
C ALA A 101 7.81 -16.53 -3.04
N TYR A 102 8.43 -15.36 -3.05
CA TYR A 102 9.65 -15.06 -3.82
C TYR A 102 10.85 -14.83 -2.90
N THR A 103 10.64 -14.16 -1.75
CA THR A 103 11.68 -13.92 -0.75
C THR A 103 11.06 -13.70 0.63
N LEU A 104 11.68 -14.27 1.66
CA LEU A 104 11.28 -14.08 3.05
C LEU A 104 11.87 -12.81 3.68
N LYS A 105 12.81 -12.15 2.98
CA LYS A 105 13.51 -10.97 3.51
C LYS A 105 12.58 -9.77 3.73
N TYR A 106 11.54 -9.61 2.92
CA TYR A 106 10.57 -8.52 3.07
C TYR A 106 9.62 -8.68 4.27
N ARG A 107 9.59 -9.85 4.94
CA ARG A 107 8.96 -10.05 6.25
C ARG A 107 9.44 -9.04 7.28
N LEU A 108 10.63 -8.46 7.08
CA LEU A 108 11.17 -7.37 7.88
C LEU A 108 10.15 -6.24 8.11
N PHE A 109 9.47 -5.80 7.04
CA PHE A 109 8.54 -4.68 7.12
C PHE A 109 7.22 -5.05 7.81
N ASP A 110 6.94 -6.32 7.97
CA ASP A 110 5.77 -6.83 8.67
C ASP A 110 6.01 -7.06 10.17
N LEU A 111 7.26 -6.98 10.66
CA LEU A 111 7.55 -7.12 12.08
C LEU A 111 6.87 -5.99 12.89
N PRO A 112 5.98 -6.33 13.85
CA PRO A 112 5.26 -5.31 14.61
C PRO A 112 6.19 -4.46 15.47
N PHE A 113 5.99 -3.14 15.46
CA PHE A 113 6.77 -2.16 16.22
C PHE A 113 8.29 -2.17 15.92
N LEU A 114 8.68 -2.62 14.72
CA LEU A 114 10.09 -2.58 14.29
C LEU A 114 10.53 -1.14 14.05
N PHE A 115 9.75 -0.39 13.27
CA PHE A 115 10.00 1.02 12.97
C PHE A 115 9.18 1.91 13.90
N ASN A 116 9.78 2.99 14.42
CA ASN A 116 9.11 3.95 15.29
C ASN A 116 8.16 4.88 14.51
N ASP A 117 8.57 5.24 13.30
CA ASP A 117 7.88 6.20 12.43
C ASP A 117 8.33 6.05 10.96
N LEU A 118 7.73 6.85 10.07
CA LEU A 118 8.08 6.86 8.65
C LEU A 118 9.51 7.33 8.39
N SER A 119 10.03 8.27 9.19
CA SER A 119 11.41 8.73 9.04
C SER A 119 12.42 7.62 9.28
N SER A 120 12.11 6.69 10.18
CA SER A 120 12.93 5.49 10.43
C SER A 120 12.91 4.55 9.22
N VAL A 121 11.76 4.40 8.57
CA VAL A 121 11.63 3.61 7.33
C VAL A 121 12.44 4.24 6.21
N ASP A 122 12.34 5.55 6.02
CA ASP A 122 13.08 6.28 4.98
C ASP A 122 14.60 6.16 5.19
N ARG A 123 15.06 6.27 6.45
CA ARG A 123 16.48 6.07 6.79
C ARG A 123 16.95 4.65 6.49
N PHE A 124 16.14 3.64 6.83
CA PHE A 124 16.45 2.26 6.49
C PHE A 124 16.51 2.06 4.97
N ALA A 125 15.52 2.52 4.23
CA ALA A 125 15.47 2.42 2.77
C ALA A 125 16.67 3.08 2.09
N ALA A 126 17.16 4.20 2.63
CA ALA A 126 18.34 4.92 2.14
C ALA A 126 19.67 4.26 2.56
N SER A 127 19.68 3.35 3.52
CA SER A 127 20.88 2.65 4.00
C SER A 127 21.38 1.60 2.99
N GLU A 128 22.63 1.18 3.16
CA GLU A 128 23.20 0.10 2.33
C GLU A 128 22.38 -1.22 2.42
N PRO A 129 22.00 -1.71 3.62
CA PRO A 129 21.11 -2.88 3.72
C PRO A 129 19.77 -2.69 3.03
N GLY A 130 19.13 -1.51 3.13
CA GLY A 130 17.87 -1.21 2.48
C GLY A 130 17.98 -1.20 0.94
N LYS A 131 19.04 -0.59 0.40
CA LYS A 131 19.32 -0.60 -1.04
C LYS A 131 19.62 -2.00 -1.56
N ASN A 132 20.42 -2.78 -0.84
CA ASN A 132 20.74 -4.15 -1.23
C ASN A 132 19.49 -5.04 -1.22
N LEU A 133 18.54 -4.79 -0.33
CA LEU A 133 17.28 -5.53 -0.25
C LEU A 133 16.40 -5.35 -1.48
N LEU A 134 16.53 -4.26 -2.25
CA LEU A 134 15.82 -4.10 -3.55
C LEU A 134 16.14 -5.23 -4.53
N ASN A 135 17.31 -5.84 -4.40
CA ASN A 135 17.77 -6.93 -5.26
C ASN A 135 17.39 -8.34 -4.75
N ALA A 136 16.56 -8.43 -3.69
CA ALA A 136 16.27 -9.72 -3.03
C ALA A 136 15.50 -10.72 -3.90
N MET A 137 15.01 -10.31 -5.07
CA MET A 137 14.24 -11.15 -6.00
C MET A 137 14.85 -11.22 -7.41
N THR A 138 16.08 -10.73 -7.60
CA THR A 138 16.73 -10.73 -8.93
C THR A 138 16.89 -12.16 -9.47
N ASP A 139 17.22 -13.11 -8.61
CA ASP A 139 17.40 -14.53 -9.00
C ASP A 139 16.09 -15.20 -9.48
N VAL A 140 14.94 -14.59 -9.21
CA VAL A 140 13.61 -15.05 -9.63
C VAL A 140 12.96 -14.13 -10.66
N GLY A 141 13.75 -13.26 -11.28
CA GLY A 141 13.37 -12.46 -12.46
C GLY A 141 12.69 -11.13 -12.14
N PHE A 142 12.79 -10.60 -10.91
CA PHE A 142 12.23 -9.32 -10.55
C PHE A 142 13.29 -8.32 -10.10
N ILE A 143 13.11 -7.06 -10.48
CA ILE A 143 13.93 -5.92 -10.06
C ILE A 143 13.08 -4.99 -9.22
N GLY A 144 13.49 -4.76 -7.96
CA GLY A 144 12.93 -3.71 -7.12
C GLY A 144 13.50 -2.34 -7.54
N LEU A 145 12.63 -1.41 -7.88
CA LEU A 145 13.00 -0.09 -8.35
C LEU A 145 13.01 0.95 -7.22
N GLY A 146 12.23 0.74 -6.17
CA GLY A 146 12.17 1.67 -5.04
C GLY A 146 11.08 1.30 -4.05
N TYR A 147 11.21 1.83 -2.82
CA TYR A 147 10.19 1.68 -1.79
C TYR A 147 9.25 2.88 -1.81
N TRP A 148 7.96 2.63 -1.93
CA TRP A 148 6.92 3.63 -1.81
C TRP A 148 6.21 3.49 -0.47
N SER A 149 6.40 4.44 0.43
CA SER A 149 5.77 4.45 1.74
C SER A 149 4.27 4.73 1.63
N SER A 150 3.48 4.14 2.52
CA SER A 150 2.04 4.41 2.62
C SER A 150 1.63 4.98 3.98
N GLY A 151 2.33 4.61 5.03
CA GLY A 151 2.02 5.07 6.38
C GLY A 151 2.20 4.00 7.44
N MET A 152 1.94 4.36 8.70
CA MET A 152 1.85 3.40 9.80
C MET A 152 0.43 2.86 9.87
N LYS A 153 0.29 1.56 10.12
CA LYS A 153 -1.01 0.89 10.20
C LYS A 153 -1.69 1.08 11.55
N GLN A 154 -3.00 1.17 11.49
CA GLN A 154 -3.93 1.31 12.61
C GLN A 154 -4.91 0.15 12.60
N PHE A 155 -5.39 -0.30 13.76
CA PHE A 155 -6.48 -1.26 13.85
C PHE A 155 -7.84 -0.57 13.80
N SER A 156 -8.80 -1.17 13.08
CA SER A 156 -10.22 -0.86 13.24
C SER A 156 -11.01 -2.13 13.52
N ALA A 157 -12.11 -2.01 14.23
CA ALA A 157 -13.01 -3.13 14.56
C ALA A 157 -14.42 -2.63 14.85
N ASN A 158 -15.36 -3.59 15.05
CA ASN A 158 -16.75 -3.32 15.42
C ASN A 158 -16.93 -3.03 16.92
N LYS A 159 -15.86 -2.87 17.65
CA LYS A 159 -15.81 -2.46 19.06
C LYS A 159 -14.47 -1.75 19.37
N PRO A 160 -14.40 -1.01 20.49
CA PRO A 160 -13.14 -0.43 20.94
C PRO A 160 -12.04 -1.47 21.16
N LEU A 161 -10.81 -1.14 20.72
CA LEU A 161 -9.60 -1.94 20.93
C LEU A 161 -8.57 -1.07 21.68
N LEU A 162 -8.57 -1.10 23.01
CA LEU A 162 -7.64 -0.30 23.82
C LEU A 162 -6.41 -1.11 24.25
N VAL A 163 -6.59 -2.42 24.46
CA VAL A 163 -5.54 -3.38 24.78
C VAL A 163 -5.67 -4.63 23.90
N PRO A 164 -4.62 -5.44 23.70
CA PRO A 164 -4.66 -6.61 22.83
C PRO A 164 -5.80 -7.59 23.16
N SER A 165 -6.11 -7.80 24.44
CA SER A 165 -7.19 -8.69 24.86
C SER A 165 -8.59 -8.24 24.43
N ASP A 166 -8.78 -6.98 24.04
CA ASP A 166 -10.04 -6.55 23.46
C ASP A 166 -10.30 -7.17 22.09
N ALA A 167 -9.26 -7.67 21.43
CA ALA A 167 -9.34 -8.35 20.13
C ALA A 167 -9.64 -9.87 20.25
N GLU A 168 -9.63 -10.44 21.46
CA GLU A 168 -9.79 -11.88 21.67
C GLU A 168 -11.06 -12.42 20.97
N GLY A 169 -10.87 -13.47 20.16
CA GLY A 169 -11.92 -14.15 19.42
C GLY A 169 -12.41 -13.44 18.16
N LEU A 170 -12.05 -12.16 17.92
CA LEU A 170 -12.42 -11.43 16.73
C LEU A 170 -11.70 -11.97 15.48
N LYS A 171 -12.30 -11.73 14.31
CA LYS A 171 -11.71 -12.04 13.00
C LYS A 171 -11.19 -10.77 12.36
N PHE A 172 -9.90 -10.74 12.08
CA PHE A 172 -9.27 -9.61 11.38
C PHE A 172 -8.89 -9.98 9.96
N ARG A 173 -9.26 -9.11 9.02
CA ARG A 173 -8.69 -9.20 7.68
C ARG A 173 -7.23 -8.79 7.73
N ILE A 174 -6.39 -9.59 7.09
CA ILE A 174 -4.98 -9.28 6.83
C ILE A 174 -4.66 -9.47 5.35
N GLN A 175 -3.49 -8.97 4.93
CA GLN A 175 -2.86 -9.33 3.67
C GLN A 175 -2.33 -10.77 3.74
N THR A 176 -1.85 -11.31 2.62
CA THR A 176 -1.09 -12.56 2.60
C THR A 176 0.25 -12.31 3.27
N SER A 177 0.38 -12.64 4.54
CA SER A 177 1.58 -12.47 5.38
C SER A 177 1.49 -13.41 6.57
N ASP A 178 2.49 -14.25 6.76
CA ASP A 178 2.57 -15.13 7.92
C ASP A 178 2.93 -14.34 9.18
N VAL A 179 3.72 -13.28 9.07
CA VAL A 179 4.01 -12.37 10.19
C VAL A 179 2.75 -11.68 10.69
N ALA A 180 1.91 -11.17 9.77
CA ALA A 180 0.63 -10.57 10.15
C ALA A 180 -0.33 -11.61 10.78
N GLU A 181 -0.33 -12.84 10.29
CA GLU A 181 -1.11 -13.94 10.89
C GLU A 181 -0.66 -14.22 12.33
N ALA A 182 0.65 -14.34 12.57
CA ALA A 182 1.21 -14.53 13.90
C ALA A 182 0.91 -13.34 14.83
N MET A 183 0.99 -12.10 14.29
CA MET A 183 0.65 -10.88 15.02
C MET A 183 -0.82 -10.88 15.49
N ILE A 184 -1.75 -11.26 14.63
CA ILE A 184 -3.17 -11.37 14.97
C ILE A 184 -3.40 -12.49 16.01
N ALA A 185 -2.73 -13.62 15.85
CA ALA A 185 -2.79 -14.72 16.82
C ALA A 185 -2.26 -14.32 18.20
N ALA A 186 -1.22 -13.48 18.26
CA ALA A 186 -0.67 -12.95 19.51
C ALA A 186 -1.65 -12.10 20.33
N MET A 187 -2.72 -11.59 19.69
CA MET A 187 -3.82 -10.88 20.35
C MET A 187 -4.98 -11.81 20.77
N GLY A 188 -4.88 -13.13 20.55
CA GLY A 188 -5.99 -14.07 20.75
C GLY A 188 -7.09 -13.96 19.67
N ALA A 189 -6.79 -13.32 18.53
CA ALA A 189 -7.71 -13.11 17.43
C ALA A 189 -7.44 -14.08 16.26
N ASN A 190 -8.31 -14.07 15.24
CA ASN A 190 -8.25 -14.95 14.09
C ASN A 190 -7.97 -14.13 12.82
N ALA A 191 -6.94 -14.49 12.08
CA ALA A 191 -6.60 -13.86 10.81
C ALA A 191 -7.41 -14.43 9.64
N GLN A 192 -7.80 -13.55 8.70
CA GLN A 192 -8.45 -13.90 7.45
C GLN A 192 -7.71 -13.23 6.29
N LYS A 193 -7.02 -14.01 5.45
CA LYS A 193 -6.31 -13.52 4.27
C LYS A 193 -7.33 -13.25 3.15
N LEU A 194 -7.55 -11.96 2.81
CA LEU A 194 -8.48 -11.54 1.76
C LEU A 194 -7.82 -10.50 0.85
N ALA A 195 -8.17 -10.52 -0.45
CA ALA A 195 -7.73 -9.51 -1.40
C ALA A 195 -8.22 -8.11 -1.00
N PHE A 196 -7.46 -7.06 -1.35
CA PHE A 196 -7.74 -5.70 -0.89
C PHE A 196 -9.13 -5.19 -1.31
N LYS A 197 -9.57 -5.49 -2.54
CA LYS A 197 -10.88 -5.13 -3.07
C LYS A 197 -12.06 -5.76 -2.33
N GLU A 198 -11.83 -6.83 -1.55
CA GLU A 198 -12.89 -7.56 -0.82
C GLU A 198 -13.10 -7.02 0.60
N VAL A 199 -12.19 -6.20 1.12
CA VAL A 199 -12.16 -5.81 2.53
C VAL A 199 -13.40 -5.04 2.95
N TYR A 200 -13.83 -4.03 2.18
CA TYR A 200 -15.02 -3.24 2.54
C TYR A 200 -16.27 -4.15 2.66
N GLY A 201 -16.51 -5.01 1.68
CA GLY A 201 -17.63 -5.93 1.70
C GLY A 201 -17.58 -6.95 2.84
N ALA A 202 -16.38 -7.46 3.17
CA ALA A 202 -16.17 -8.38 4.26
C ALA A 202 -16.44 -7.74 5.64
N LEU A 203 -16.02 -6.47 5.83
CA LEU A 203 -16.33 -5.67 7.01
C LEU A 203 -17.82 -5.36 7.11
N GLN A 204 -18.43 -4.89 6.01
CA GLN A 204 -19.85 -4.54 5.97
C GLN A 204 -20.78 -5.71 6.28
N THR A 205 -20.43 -6.91 5.82
CA THR A 205 -21.25 -8.12 6.02
C THR A 205 -20.88 -8.91 7.27
N GLY A 206 -19.86 -8.49 8.02
CA GLY A 206 -19.40 -9.18 9.23
C GLY A 206 -18.68 -10.51 8.97
N VAL A 207 -18.16 -10.75 7.77
CA VAL A 207 -17.25 -11.87 7.48
C VAL A 207 -15.99 -11.74 8.32
N VAL A 208 -15.52 -10.49 8.49
CA VAL A 208 -14.49 -10.09 9.44
C VAL A 208 -15.00 -8.98 10.35
N ASP A 209 -14.49 -8.93 11.58
CA ASP A 209 -14.87 -7.96 12.61
C ASP A 209 -14.00 -6.70 12.55
N GLY A 210 -12.82 -6.81 11.96
CA GLY A 210 -11.86 -5.72 11.89
C GLY A 210 -10.82 -5.91 10.80
N GLN A 211 -9.96 -4.91 10.67
CA GLN A 211 -8.82 -4.89 9.75
C GLN A 211 -7.70 -4.00 10.32
N GLU A 212 -6.53 -4.02 9.70
CA GLU A 212 -5.42 -3.14 9.98
C GLU A 212 -4.96 -2.44 8.70
N ASN A 213 -4.73 -1.12 8.75
CA ASN A 213 -4.30 -0.35 7.58
C ASN A 213 -3.85 1.07 7.94
N THR A 214 -3.27 1.74 6.94
CA THR A 214 -2.91 3.16 7.00
C THR A 214 -4.13 4.06 6.91
N TRP A 215 -4.00 5.32 7.33
CA TRP A 215 -5.08 6.30 7.24
C TRP A 215 -5.56 6.50 5.81
N SER A 216 -4.65 6.49 4.83
CA SER A 216 -5.00 6.63 3.40
C SER A 216 -5.84 5.46 2.90
N ASN A 217 -5.50 4.22 3.26
CA ASN A 217 -6.30 3.07 2.91
C ASN A 217 -7.67 3.09 3.60
N ILE A 218 -7.72 3.37 4.90
CA ILE A 218 -8.97 3.45 5.68
C ILE A 218 -9.90 4.51 5.08
N TYR A 219 -9.36 5.68 4.70
CA TYR A 219 -10.15 6.77 4.13
C TYR A 219 -10.60 6.47 2.70
N THR A 220 -9.67 6.16 1.79
CA THR A 220 -9.99 6.03 0.35
C THR A 220 -10.85 4.82 0.03
N GLN A 221 -10.78 3.77 0.84
CA GLN A 221 -11.63 2.57 0.74
C GLN A 221 -12.86 2.63 1.66
N LYS A 222 -13.03 3.74 2.40
CA LYS A 222 -14.18 3.99 3.28
C LYS A 222 -14.37 2.94 4.40
N PHE A 223 -13.30 2.27 4.82
CA PHE A 223 -13.41 1.25 5.87
C PHE A 223 -13.99 1.82 7.17
N PHE A 224 -13.74 3.10 7.46
CA PHE A 224 -14.27 3.79 8.62
C PHE A 224 -15.80 3.89 8.66
N GLU A 225 -16.48 3.79 7.50
CA GLU A 225 -17.95 3.84 7.43
C GLU A 225 -18.62 2.56 7.96
N VAL A 226 -17.88 1.45 8.01
CA VAL A 226 -18.36 0.11 8.39
C VAL A 226 -17.66 -0.44 9.63
N GLN A 227 -17.06 0.45 10.44
CA GLN A 227 -16.36 0.11 11.69
C GLN A 227 -16.81 1.05 12.82
N ASP A 228 -16.76 0.56 14.08
CA ASP A 228 -17.08 1.38 15.28
C ASP A 228 -16.08 2.53 15.47
N GLY A 229 -14.82 2.30 15.08
CA GLY A 229 -13.76 3.29 15.15
C GLY A 229 -12.39 2.70 14.89
N ILE A 230 -11.38 3.56 14.94
CA ILE A 230 -9.99 3.23 14.66
C ILE A 230 -9.17 3.45 15.93
N THR A 231 -8.33 2.48 16.29
CA THR A 231 -7.33 2.62 17.35
C THR A 231 -5.98 2.94 16.73
N GLU A 232 -5.41 4.10 17.12
CA GLU A 232 -4.13 4.59 16.63
C GLU A 232 -2.98 3.84 17.30
N THR A 233 -2.63 2.69 16.73
CA THR A 233 -1.62 1.78 17.27
C THR A 233 -0.24 2.01 16.69
N ASN A 234 -0.13 2.46 15.44
CA ASN A 234 1.13 2.59 14.70
C ASN A 234 2.00 1.34 14.86
N HIS A 235 1.38 0.16 14.73
CA HIS A 235 1.99 -1.12 15.08
C HIS A 235 2.89 -1.69 13.97
N GLN A 236 2.70 -1.26 12.72
CA GLN A 236 3.43 -1.78 11.57
C GLN A 236 3.47 -0.71 10.48
N VAL A 237 4.53 -0.70 9.67
CA VAL A 237 4.56 0.12 8.45
C VAL A 237 3.84 -0.60 7.32
N LEU A 238 3.18 0.15 6.44
CA LEU A 238 2.81 -0.30 5.12
C LEU A 238 3.69 0.40 4.09
N ALA A 239 4.46 -0.38 3.36
CA ALA A 239 5.23 0.09 2.22
C ALA A 239 5.02 -0.86 1.02
N TYR A 240 5.21 -0.32 -0.16
CA TYR A 240 5.12 -1.00 -1.43
C TYR A 240 6.50 -1.10 -2.06
N LEU A 241 6.73 -2.14 -2.84
CA LEU A 241 7.88 -2.22 -3.73
C LEU A 241 7.42 -1.86 -5.13
N LEU A 242 7.92 -0.76 -5.67
CA LEU A 242 7.83 -0.54 -7.12
C LEU A 242 8.73 -1.58 -7.78
N VAL A 243 8.15 -2.42 -8.61
CA VAL A 243 8.81 -3.62 -9.16
C VAL A 243 8.51 -3.79 -10.64
N THR A 244 9.49 -4.33 -11.35
CA THR A 244 9.40 -4.71 -12.76
C THR A 244 10.03 -6.08 -12.99
N SER A 245 9.89 -6.66 -14.18
CA SER A 245 10.64 -7.86 -14.57
C SER A 245 12.06 -7.48 -15.05
N ASP A 246 13.02 -8.34 -14.75
CA ASP A 246 14.40 -8.21 -15.23
C ASP A 246 14.46 -8.28 -16.77
N GLU A 247 13.65 -9.14 -17.37
CA GLU A 247 13.56 -9.29 -18.84
C GLU A 247 13.13 -7.98 -19.51
N TRP A 248 12.06 -7.34 -19.01
CA TRP A 248 11.59 -6.09 -19.61
C TRP A 248 12.60 -4.96 -19.41
N LEU A 249 13.09 -4.75 -18.18
CA LEU A 249 14.04 -3.67 -17.90
C LEU A 249 15.37 -3.84 -18.63
N GLY A 250 15.88 -5.09 -18.69
CA GLY A 250 17.11 -5.43 -19.40
C GLY A 250 16.98 -5.36 -20.92
N GLY A 251 15.76 -5.51 -21.45
CA GLY A 251 15.45 -5.39 -22.88
C GLY A 251 15.35 -3.96 -23.40
N LEU A 252 15.36 -2.95 -22.52
CA LEU A 252 15.34 -1.54 -22.95
C LEU A 252 16.70 -1.11 -23.49
N ASP A 253 16.67 -0.20 -24.49
CA ASP A 253 17.87 0.50 -24.93
C ASP A 253 18.49 1.27 -23.73
N ASP A 254 19.82 1.33 -23.68
CA ASP A 254 20.54 1.87 -22.53
C ASP A 254 20.12 3.31 -22.16
N ASP A 255 19.92 4.19 -23.15
CA ASP A 255 19.52 5.58 -22.94
C ASP A 255 18.06 5.67 -22.45
N VAL A 256 17.18 4.80 -22.92
CA VAL A 256 15.77 4.72 -22.48
C VAL A 256 15.71 4.21 -21.04
N ARG A 257 16.46 3.16 -20.72
CA ARG A 257 16.54 2.57 -19.38
C ARG A 257 17.09 3.60 -18.38
N GLU A 258 18.19 4.28 -18.69
CA GLU A 258 18.80 5.29 -17.82
C GLU A 258 17.82 6.45 -17.54
N GLN A 259 17.16 6.96 -18.58
CA GLN A 259 16.18 8.03 -18.45
C GLN A 259 14.98 7.59 -17.60
N PHE A 260 14.46 6.39 -17.84
CA PHE A 260 13.34 5.81 -17.09
C PHE A 260 13.69 5.66 -15.60
N LEU A 261 14.83 5.03 -15.27
CA LEU A 261 15.28 4.84 -13.90
C LEU A 261 15.50 6.16 -13.16
N LYS A 262 16.02 7.16 -13.83
CA LYS A 262 16.16 8.51 -13.27
C LYS A 262 14.79 9.11 -12.88
N ILE A 263 13.79 9.00 -13.77
CA ILE A 263 12.43 9.48 -13.46
C ILE A 263 11.84 8.72 -12.27
N VAL A 264 12.02 7.40 -12.22
CA VAL A 264 11.58 6.55 -11.10
C VAL A 264 12.18 6.99 -9.77
N ASP A 265 13.50 7.23 -9.73
CA ASP A 265 14.18 7.67 -8.51
C ASP A 265 13.66 9.03 -8.02
N GLU A 266 13.55 10.01 -8.93
CA GLU A 266 13.07 11.34 -8.60
C GLU A 266 11.62 11.33 -8.12
N VAL A 267 10.74 10.56 -8.77
CA VAL A 267 9.33 10.39 -8.34
C VAL A 267 9.26 9.68 -7.00
N THR A 268 10.08 8.66 -6.76
CA THR A 268 10.10 7.94 -5.48
C THR A 268 10.44 8.88 -4.32
N ILE A 269 11.44 9.75 -4.49
CA ILE A 269 11.83 10.74 -3.49
C ILE A 269 10.69 11.74 -3.25
N GLU A 270 10.13 12.31 -4.33
CA GLU A 270 9.07 13.32 -4.24
C GLU A 270 7.78 12.75 -3.62
N ALA A 271 7.37 11.54 -4.02
CA ALA A 271 6.17 10.89 -3.51
C ALA A 271 6.30 10.55 -2.02
N ASN A 272 7.44 9.97 -1.60
CA ASN A 272 7.66 9.62 -0.20
C ASN A 272 7.69 10.86 0.70
N ALA A 273 8.23 11.98 0.25
CA ALA A 273 8.22 13.24 1.01
C ALA A 273 6.81 13.76 1.33
N GLN A 274 5.80 13.36 0.57
CA GLN A 274 4.41 13.80 0.76
C GLN A 274 3.58 12.89 1.68
N VAL A 275 4.06 11.68 2.00
CA VAL A 275 3.26 10.64 2.69
C VAL A 275 2.77 11.10 4.05
N ALA A 276 3.64 11.66 4.88
CA ALA A 276 3.25 12.08 6.23
C ALA A 276 2.12 13.13 6.23
N ALA A 277 2.18 14.11 5.30
CA ALA A 277 1.14 15.12 5.15
C ALA A 277 -0.18 14.50 4.64
N LYS A 278 -0.13 13.55 3.71
CA LYS A 278 -1.31 12.84 3.19
C LYS A 278 -1.97 11.98 4.27
N GLU A 279 -1.18 11.25 5.05
CA GLU A 279 -1.67 10.46 6.17
C GLU A 279 -2.37 11.32 7.21
N ALA A 280 -1.77 12.46 7.61
CA ALA A 280 -2.38 13.41 8.52
C ALA A 280 -3.69 13.99 7.96
N ALA A 281 -3.72 14.35 6.68
CA ALA A 281 -4.92 14.87 6.01
C ALA A 281 -6.03 13.81 5.95
N ASN A 282 -5.72 12.54 5.64
CA ASN A 282 -6.71 11.48 5.58
C ASN A 282 -7.23 11.11 6.98
N ARG A 283 -6.36 11.10 8.00
CA ARG A 283 -6.79 10.97 9.40
C ARG A 283 -7.78 12.08 9.79
N GLN A 284 -7.52 13.32 9.41
CA GLN A 284 -8.42 14.44 9.70
C GLN A 284 -9.77 14.29 8.99
N LYS A 285 -9.78 13.89 7.72
CA LYS A 285 -11.02 13.63 6.95
C LYS A 285 -11.88 12.53 7.59
N ILE A 286 -11.27 11.51 8.17
CA ILE A 286 -11.98 10.45 8.91
C ILE A 286 -12.64 11.03 10.16
N LEU A 287 -11.95 11.92 10.91
CA LEU A 287 -12.52 12.63 12.05
C LEU A 287 -13.67 13.55 11.63
N ASP A 288 -13.49 14.31 10.55
CA ASP A 288 -14.50 15.25 10.02
C ASP A 288 -15.76 14.50 9.53
N ALA A 289 -15.61 13.26 9.09
CA ALA A 289 -16.71 12.37 8.78
C ALA A 289 -17.44 11.78 10.01
N GLY A 290 -16.99 12.12 11.23
CA GLY A 290 -17.61 11.71 12.48
C GLY A 290 -17.16 10.36 13.03
N SER A 291 -16.13 9.74 12.44
CA SER A 291 -15.60 8.48 12.95
C SER A 291 -14.78 8.68 14.23
N THR A 292 -14.81 7.70 15.12
CA THR A 292 -14.05 7.73 16.37
C THR A 292 -12.61 7.28 16.14
N ILE A 293 -11.63 8.12 16.55
CA ILE A 293 -10.22 7.73 16.62
C ILE A 293 -9.80 7.67 18.08
N ARG A 294 -9.25 6.52 18.50
CA ARG A 294 -8.80 6.25 19.87
C ARG A 294 -7.29 6.29 19.91
N VAL A 295 -6.75 7.26 20.63
CA VAL A 295 -5.31 7.38 20.89
C VAL A 295 -4.99 6.58 22.15
N LEU A 296 -4.02 5.69 22.08
CA LEU A 296 -3.59 4.85 23.19
C LEU A 296 -2.81 5.66 24.24
N THR A 297 -3.05 5.37 25.52
CA THR A 297 -2.14 5.83 26.57
C THR A 297 -0.79 5.11 26.46
N PRO A 298 0.29 5.61 27.08
CA PRO A 298 1.58 4.91 27.11
C PRO A 298 1.48 3.48 27.63
N GLU A 299 0.67 3.23 28.65
CA GLU A 299 0.47 1.92 29.25
C GLU A 299 -0.27 0.98 28.30
N GLN A 300 -1.31 1.47 27.63
CA GLN A 300 -2.03 0.71 26.60
C GLN A 300 -1.10 0.36 25.43
N ARG A 301 -0.34 1.36 24.92
CA ARG A 301 0.63 1.11 23.85
C ARG A 301 1.67 0.08 24.26
N LYS A 302 2.17 0.15 25.50
CA LYS A 302 3.11 -0.84 26.03
C LYS A 302 2.52 -2.24 26.01
N ALA A 303 1.23 -2.40 26.37
CA ALA A 303 0.57 -3.71 26.33
C ALA A 303 0.54 -4.29 24.90
N TRP A 304 0.30 -3.46 23.87
CA TRP A 304 0.36 -3.88 22.47
C TRP A 304 1.78 -4.31 22.06
N VAL A 305 2.80 -3.54 22.43
CA VAL A 305 4.20 -3.88 22.16
C VAL A 305 4.59 -5.20 22.83
N ASP A 306 4.26 -5.37 24.10
CA ASP A 306 4.60 -6.57 24.88
C ASP A 306 3.94 -7.84 24.32
N ALA A 307 2.70 -7.72 23.80
CA ALA A 307 1.98 -8.84 23.22
C ALA A 307 2.54 -9.26 21.85
N MET A 308 2.93 -8.29 21.02
CA MET A 308 3.30 -8.55 19.62
C MET A 308 4.81 -8.76 19.39
N LYS A 309 5.66 -8.14 20.19
CA LYS A 309 7.12 -8.24 19.98
C LYS A 309 7.68 -9.67 20.01
N PRO A 310 7.13 -10.63 20.79
CA PRO A 310 7.59 -12.03 20.74
C PRO A 310 7.49 -12.68 19.36
N VAL A 311 6.60 -12.21 18.48
CA VAL A 311 6.44 -12.67 17.09
C VAL A 311 7.76 -12.58 16.30
N TRP A 312 8.63 -11.60 16.61
CA TRP A 312 9.92 -11.45 15.92
C TRP A 312 10.77 -12.71 15.98
N GLY A 313 10.70 -13.45 17.10
CA GLY A 313 11.50 -14.67 17.30
C GLY A 313 11.18 -15.77 16.30
N GLU A 314 9.95 -15.79 15.77
CA GLU A 314 9.48 -16.80 14.81
C GLU A 314 10.05 -16.58 13.40
N PHE A 315 10.34 -15.31 13.03
CA PHE A 315 10.73 -14.93 11.67
C PHE A 315 12.17 -14.44 11.55
N ARG A 316 12.92 -14.43 12.65
CA ARG A 316 14.29 -13.93 12.69
C ARG A 316 15.23 -14.61 11.70
N ASP A 317 15.16 -15.94 11.63
CA ASP A 317 16.06 -16.71 10.77
C ASP A 317 15.74 -16.52 9.28
N ASP A 318 14.47 -16.32 8.94
CA ASP A 318 14.02 -16.05 7.57
C ASP A 318 14.47 -14.67 7.08
N ILE A 319 14.34 -13.66 7.94
CA ILE A 319 14.69 -12.27 7.65
C ILE A 319 16.22 -12.10 7.67
N GLY A 320 16.86 -12.60 8.71
CA GLY A 320 18.26 -12.39 9.03
C GLY A 320 18.43 -11.30 10.10
N GLN A 321 19.19 -11.63 11.16
CA GLN A 321 19.41 -10.72 12.29
C GLN A 321 20.02 -9.39 11.85
N ASP A 322 20.97 -9.42 10.90
CA ASP A 322 21.66 -8.21 10.42
C ASP A 322 20.69 -7.19 9.80
N LEU A 323 19.65 -7.65 9.07
CA LEU A 323 18.61 -6.77 8.52
C LEU A 323 17.73 -6.19 9.62
N ILE A 324 17.38 -7.00 10.63
CA ILE A 324 16.59 -6.54 11.78
C ILE A 324 17.38 -5.48 12.56
N ASP A 325 18.67 -5.71 12.80
CA ASP A 325 19.54 -4.78 13.52
C ASP A 325 19.73 -3.47 12.74
N ALA A 326 19.88 -3.55 11.42
CA ALA A 326 19.95 -2.37 10.55
C ALA A 326 18.66 -1.55 10.61
N ALA A 327 17.49 -2.21 10.54
CA ALA A 327 16.21 -1.54 10.67
C ALA A 327 15.99 -0.91 12.05
N GLN A 328 16.37 -1.62 13.13
CA GLN A 328 16.32 -1.06 14.49
C GLN A 328 17.26 0.14 14.66
N SER A 329 18.46 0.09 14.06
CA SER A 329 19.42 1.19 14.12
C SER A 329 18.89 2.46 13.44
N SER A 330 18.05 2.32 12.43
CA SER A 330 17.41 3.47 11.76
C SER A 330 16.46 4.26 12.67
N ASN A 331 15.99 3.68 13.77
CA ASN A 331 15.15 4.36 14.76
C ASN A 331 15.89 5.42 15.58
N ASN A 332 17.22 5.31 15.71
CA ASN A 332 18.04 6.10 16.63
C ASN A 332 18.82 7.22 15.93
N ALA A 333 18.75 7.32 14.63
CA ALA A 333 19.45 8.35 13.85
C ALA A 333 18.60 9.63 13.79
N GLY A 334 18.67 10.44 14.84
CA GLY A 334 18.02 11.74 14.97
C GLY A 334 18.83 12.68 15.84
#